data_ea5ab68ac376c04d41ee0c4b4eb352a2
#
_entry.id   ea5ab68ac376c04d41ee0c4b4eb352a2
#
_cell.length_a   1.000
_cell.length_b   1.000
_cell.length_c   1.000
_cell.angle_alpha   90.00
_cell.angle_beta   90.00
_cell.angle_gamma   90.00
#
_symmetry.space_group_name_H-M   'P 1'
#
loop_
_entity.id
_entity.type
_entity.pdbx_description
1 polymer ?
#
loop_
_entity_poly.entity_id
_entity_poly.type
_entity_poly.pdbx_seq_one_letter_code
_entity_poly.pdbx_strand_id
1 'polypeptide(L)'
;MILTNARLILPDGIRDGLEVVVAEGKITAIREQTHPRPRDVVDLDGNYLAPGFVDLHVHGALGRDTMEASMDAFRAICDFHASGGTTSLLLTTATAPMDKLVEVLDAVRDCRSSNDAIAGVHVEGPFISKAKCGAQRAEFIQEPSPMAVQQLLDYADVIKRVTIAPELPGALEAIEDFHEHKISLSGGHSDAWDEEARAGFNRGMRSVTHTFNCMSSARRRGVYRVGGLLEFALSEPKISCAAVRPFWPKRRG
;
A
#
# COMPACT_ATOMS: atom_id res chain seq x y z
N MET A 1 6.35 -24.34 -17.80
CA MET A 1 7.57 -24.28 -16.98
C MET A 1 7.30 -24.96 -15.63
N ILE A 2 8.25 -25.74 -15.13
CA ILE A 2 8.15 -26.37 -13.80
C ILE A 2 9.37 -25.92 -12.97
N LEU A 3 9.13 -25.41 -11.78
CA LEU A 3 10.17 -25.08 -10.80
C LEU A 3 10.30 -26.27 -9.85
N THR A 4 11.49 -26.81 -9.69
CA THR A 4 11.76 -28.00 -8.88
C THR A 4 12.99 -27.83 -7.98
N ASN A 5 13.20 -28.79 -7.08
CA ASN A 5 14.33 -28.79 -6.16
C ASN A 5 14.43 -27.51 -5.34
N ALA A 6 13.29 -27.02 -4.86
CA ALA A 6 13.20 -25.86 -4.00
C ALA A 6 12.62 -26.21 -2.63
N ARG A 7 12.97 -25.42 -1.64
CA ARG A 7 12.31 -25.40 -0.34
C ARG A 7 11.16 -24.39 -0.41
N LEU A 8 9.94 -24.87 -0.57
CA LEU A 8 8.76 -24.00 -0.75
C LEU A 8 8.34 -23.39 0.59
N ILE A 9 8.21 -22.07 0.64
CA ILE A 9 7.63 -21.37 1.79
C ILE A 9 6.12 -21.24 1.53
N LEU A 10 5.34 -22.04 2.24
CA LEU A 10 3.89 -22.10 2.14
C LEU A 10 3.24 -21.57 3.44
N PRO A 11 1.93 -21.24 3.45
CA PRO A 11 1.26 -20.74 4.65
C PRO A 11 1.33 -21.65 5.87
N ASP A 12 1.45 -22.97 5.66
CA ASP A 12 1.53 -23.99 6.69
C ASP A 12 2.96 -24.40 7.06
N GLY A 13 3.97 -23.80 6.43
CA GLY A 13 5.38 -24.05 6.71
C GLY A 13 6.26 -24.29 5.48
N ILE A 14 7.50 -24.70 5.72
CA ILE A 14 8.46 -24.99 4.65
C ILE A 14 8.29 -26.46 4.23
N ARG A 15 8.18 -26.68 2.92
CA ARG A 15 8.04 -28.01 2.33
C ARG A 15 9.11 -28.27 1.29
N ASP A 16 9.70 -29.47 1.36
CA ASP A 16 10.63 -30.02 0.38
C ASP A 16 9.93 -31.08 -0.48
N GLY A 17 10.54 -31.50 -1.59
CA GLY A 17 10.02 -32.58 -2.43
C GLY A 17 8.83 -32.21 -3.32
N LEU A 18 8.48 -30.93 -3.38
CA LEU A 18 7.41 -30.42 -4.22
C LEU A 18 7.95 -29.71 -5.46
N GLU A 19 7.14 -29.65 -6.50
CA GLU A 19 7.36 -28.84 -7.70
C GLU A 19 6.22 -27.84 -7.92
N VAL A 20 6.55 -26.67 -8.48
CA VAL A 20 5.58 -25.63 -8.83
C VAL A 20 5.42 -25.58 -10.34
N VAL A 21 4.20 -25.81 -10.82
CA VAL A 21 3.87 -25.77 -12.24
C VAL A 21 3.33 -24.38 -12.59
N VAL A 22 3.96 -23.75 -13.58
CA VAL A 22 3.57 -22.44 -14.09
C VAL A 22 3.17 -22.56 -15.55
N ALA A 23 1.97 -22.12 -15.87
CA ALA A 23 1.45 -22.02 -17.24
C ALA A 23 0.79 -20.66 -17.44
N GLU A 24 1.05 -20.02 -18.57
CA GLU A 24 0.49 -18.70 -18.92
C GLU A 24 0.71 -17.64 -17.82
N GLY A 25 1.90 -17.63 -17.21
CA GLY A 25 2.25 -16.69 -16.14
C GLY A 25 1.57 -16.95 -14.78
N LYS A 26 0.87 -18.07 -14.63
CA LYS A 26 0.15 -18.42 -13.40
C LYS A 26 0.63 -19.72 -12.80
N ILE A 27 0.65 -19.81 -11.48
CA ILE A 27 0.84 -21.08 -10.76
C ILE A 27 -0.44 -21.90 -10.95
N THR A 28 -0.32 -23.04 -11.65
CA THR A 28 -1.44 -23.93 -11.93
C THR A 28 -1.49 -25.15 -11.00
N ALA A 29 -0.34 -25.54 -10.43
CA ALA A 29 -0.28 -26.59 -9.43
C ALA A 29 0.96 -26.48 -8.55
N ILE A 30 0.83 -26.97 -7.32
CA ILE A 30 1.94 -27.34 -6.43
C ILE A 30 1.69 -28.81 -6.10
N ARG A 31 2.64 -29.67 -6.42
CA ARG A 31 2.48 -31.12 -6.30
C ARG A 31 3.80 -31.82 -5.98
N GLU A 32 3.77 -33.09 -5.66
CA GLU A 32 4.97 -33.91 -5.48
C GLU A 32 5.81 -33.94 -6.77
N GLN A 33 7.12 -33.95 -6.61
CA GLN A 33 8.04 -33.97 -7.75
C GLN A 33 7.83 -35.24 -8.59
N THR A 34 7.72 -35.06 -9.90
CA THR A 34 7.58 -36.16 -10.86
C THR A 34 8.93 -36.67 -11.33
N HIS A 35 9.03 -38.00 -11.52
CA HIS A 35 10.17 -38.68 -12.13
C HIS A 35 9.71 -39.60 -13.24
N PRO A 36 10.31 -39.60 -14.45
CA PRO A 36 11.42 -38.73 -14.91
C PRO A 36 11.01 -37.27 -15.09
N ARG A 37 12.01 -36.37 -14.97
CA ARG A 37 11.77 -34.91 -15.07
C ARG A 37 11.32 -34.51 -16.48
N PRO A 38 10.29 -33.66 -16.63
CA PRO A 38 9.89 -33.08 -17.91
C PRO A 38 10.98 -32.17 -18.53
N ARG A 39 10.79 -31.78 -19.83
CA ARG A 39 11.81 -30.99 -20.53
C ARG A 39 11.94 -29.54 -20.10
N ASP A 40 10.84 -28.90 -19.65
CA ASP A 40 10.82 -27.47 -19.29
C ASP A 40 10.91 -27.28 -17.76
N VAL A 41 12.07 -27.69 -17.19
CA VAL A 41 12.28 -27.65 -15.75
C VAL A 41 13.38 -26.65 -15.40
N VAL A 42 13.12 -25.81 -14.41
CA VAL A 42 14.11 -24.95 -13.74
C VAL A 42 14.44 -25.59 -12.41
N ASP A 43 15.66 -26.04 -12.26
CA ASP A 43 16.20 -26.56 -10.99
C ASP A 43 16.62 -25.37 -10.11
N LEU A 44 16.06 -25.26 -8.91
CA LEU A 44 16.35 -24.18 -7.97
C LEU A 44 17.45 -24.51 -6.96
N ASP A 45 18.14 -25.65 -7.16
CA ASP A 45 19.35 -26.03 -6.41
C ASP A 45 19.19 -25.97 -4.87
N GLY A 46 18.05 -26.42 -4.36
CA GLY A 46 17.74 -26.42 -2.93
C GLY A 46 17.49 -25.02 -2.32
N ASN A 47 17.43 -23.98 -3.14
CA ASN A 47 17.11 -22.62 -2.68
C ASN A 47 15.66 -22.50 -2.23
N TYR A 48 15.34 -21.47 -1.47
CA TYR A 48 13.99 -21.17 -1.07
C TYR A 48 13.18 -20.57 -2.24
N LEU A 49 11.95 -20.99 -2.36
CA LEU A 49 10.96 -20.40 -3.24
C LEU A 49 9.77 -19.92 -2.41
N ALA A 50 9.47 -18.65 -2.49
CA ALA A 50 8.37 -17.99 -1.79
C ALA A 50 7.55 -17.14 -2.76
N PRO A 51 6.28 -16.80 -2.43
CA PRO A 51 5.60 -15.68 -3.07
C PRO A 51 6.43 -14.41 -2.93
N GLY A 52 6.45 -13.59 -3.99
CA GLY A 52 7.06 -12.26 -3.90
C GLY A 52 6.31 -11.36 -2.91
N PHE A 53 7.02 -10.38 -2.36
CA PHE A 53 6.40 -9.39 -1.48
C PHE A 53 5.46 -8.48 -2.26
N VAL A 54 4.37 -8.07 -1.60
CA VAL A 54 3.45 -7.03 -2.08
C VAL A 54 3.67 -5.79 -1.22
N ASP A 55 4.15 -4.70 -1.84
CA ASP A 55 4.39 -3.45 -1.14
C ASP A 55 3.23 -2.47 -1.41
N LEU A 56 2.56 -2.04 -0.36
CA LEU A 56 1.36 -1.20 -0.46
C LEU A 56 1.65 0.30 -0.31
N HIS A 57 2.95 0.68 -0.11
CA HIS A 57 3.30 2.06 0.19
C HIS A 57 4.75 2.39 -0.20
N VAL A 58 4.94 2.87 -1.42
CA VAL A 58 6.25 3.17 -2.00
C VAL A 58 6.23 4.52 -2.71
N HIS A 59 6.92 5.54 -2.18
CA HIS A 59 7.05 6.84 -2.82
C HIS A 59 8.11 6.87 -3.91
N GLY A 60 9.18 6.09 -3.75
CA GLY A 60 10.27 6.11 -4.69
C GLY A 60 11.46 5.22 -4.30
N ALA A 61 12.50 5.27 -5.11
CA ALA A 61 13.78 4.60 -4.88
C ALA A 61 14.91 5.24 -5.71
N LEU A 62 16.15 5.15 -5.24
CA LEU A 62 17.34 5.60 -5.97
C LEU A 62 17.29 7.05 -6.46
N GLY A 63 16.64 7.94 -5.70
CA GLY A 63 16.46 9.35 -6.07
C GLY A 63 15.36 9.60 -7.11
N ARG A 64 14.61 8.58 -7.50
CA ARG A 64 13.41 8.69 -8.34
C ARG A 64 12.16 8.70 -7.44
N ASP A 65 11.11 9.37 -7.87
CA ASP A 65 9.88 9.59 -7.11
C ASP A 65 8.65 9.28 -7.98
N THR A 66 7.61 8.74 -7.35
CA THR A 66 6.31 8.51 -8.02
C THR A 66 5.74 9.82 -8.60
N MET A 67 5.97 10.95 -7.92
CA MET A 67 5.50 12.26 -8.37
C MET A 67 6.20 12.79 -9.62
N GLU A 68 7.23 12.11 -10.14
CA GLU A 68 7.82 12.45 -11.44
C GLU A 68 6.88 12.14 -12.61
N ALA A 69 5.88 11.27 -12.41
CA ALA A 69 4.90 10.88 -13.44
C ALA A 69 5.58 10.37 -14.73
N SER A 70 6.63 9.57 -14.61
CA SER A 70 7.39 9.10 -15.75
C SER A 70 7.65 7.59 -15.73
N MET A 71 7.59 6.96 -16.91
CA MET A 71 7.84 5.52 -17.06
C MET A 71 9.24 5.11 -16.57
N ASP A 72 10.25 5.96 -16.77
CA ASP A 72 11.62 5.68 -16.33
C ASP A 72 11.74 5.70 -14.80
N ALA A 73 11.04 6.63 -14.13
CA ALA A 73 10.99 6.65 -12.67
C ALA A 73 10.29 5.41 -12.13
N PHE A 74 9.13 5.06 -12.68
CA PHE A 74 8.37 3.89 -12.25
C PHE A 74 9.16 2.60 -12.45
N ARG A 75 9.85 2.44 -13.59
CA ARG A 75 10.71 1.28 -13.82
C ARG A 75 11.83 1.20 -12.80
N ALA A 76 12.57 2.30 -12.58
CA ALA A 76 13.67 2.32 -11.61
C ALA A 76 13.19 1.97 -10.18
N ILE A 77 12.01 2.45 -9.78
CA ILE A 77 11.38 2.12 -8.49
C ILE A 77 11.07 0.62 -8.43
N CYS A 78 10.40 0.08 -9.45
CA CYS A 78 10.05 -1.34 -9.50
C CYS A 78 11.29 -2.25 -9.46
N ASP A 79 12.30 -1.95 -10.28
CA ASP A 79 13.54 -2.74 -10.38
C ASP A 79 14.31 -2.75 -9.04
N PHE A 80 14.36 -1.60 -8.37
CA PHE A 80 14.99 -1.52 -7.05
C PHE A 80 14.28 -2.41 -6.02
N HIS A 81 12.95 -2.31 -5.93
CA HIS A 81 12.19 -3.10 -4.96
C HIS A 81 12.16 -4.58 -5.34
N ALA A 82 12.19 -4.92 -6.65
CA ALA A 82 12.32 -6.30 -7.13
C ALA A 82 13.62 -6.95 -6.67
N SER A 83 14.73 -6.19 -6.58
CA SER A 83 16.00 -6.70 -6.05
C SER A 83 15.92 -7.14 -4.58
N GLY A 84 14.93 -6.64 -3.83
CA GLY A 84 14.60 -7.04 -2.46
C GLY A 84 13.51 -8.10 -2.37
N GLY A 85 12.99 -8.60 -3.51
CA GLY A 85 11.96 -9.63 -3.56
C GLY A 85 10.51 -9.11 -3.65
N THR A 86 10.30 -7.80 -3.84
CA THR A 86 8.97 -7.23 -4.08
C THR A 86 8.58 -7.47 -5.54
N THR A 87 7.50 -8.19 -5.78
CA THR A 87 7.01 -8.51 -7.13
C THR A 87 5.76 -7.74 -7.52
N SER A 88 5.15 -7.04 -6.56
CA SER A 88 3.98 -6.21 -6.80
C SER A 88 3.98 -5.04 -5.84
N LEU A 89 3.71 -3.82 -6.34
CA LEU A 89 3.70 -2.63 -5.49
C LEU A 89 2.63 -1.62 -5.90
N LEU A 90 2.25 -0.76 -4.95
CA LEU A 90 1.47 0.44 -5.20
C LEU A 90 2.41 1.65 -5.22
N LEU A 91 2.53 2.28 -6.39
CA LEU A 91 3.20 3.57 -6.50
C LEU A 91 2.42 4.59 -5.66
N THR A 92 3.08 5.22 -4.69
CA THR A 92 2.40 6.07 -3.71
C THR A 92 2.64 7.54 -4.02
N THR A 93 1.55 8.30 -4.19
CA THR A 93 1.63 9.74 -4.38
C THR A 93 1.93 10.46 -3.07
N ALA A 94 2.42 11.69 -3.18
CA ALA A 94 2.46 12.64 -2.08
C ALA A 94 1.39 13.72 -2.28
N THR A 95 1.03 14.44 -1.21
CA THR A 95 0.09 15.57 -1.26
C THR A 95 0.58 16.64 -2.24
N ALA A 96 -0.22 16.89 -3.27
CA ALA A 96 0.06 17.82 -4.36
C ALA A 96 -1.25 18.47 -4.87
N PRO A 97 -1.18 19.48 -5.74
CA PRO A 97 -2.35 19.95 -6.47
C PRO A 97 -3.05 18.82 -7.22
N MET A 98 -4.37 18.90 -7.37
CA MET A 98 -5.16 17.81 -7.97
C MET A 98 -4.76 17.50 -9.42
N ASP A 99 -4.40 18.52 -10.20
CA ASP A 99 -3.88 18.36 -11.57
C ASP A 99 -2.59 17.53 -11.61
N LYS A 100 -1.70 17.72 -10.63
CA LYS A 100 -0.48 16.91 -10.52
C LYS A 100 -0.77 15.46 -10.11
N LEU A 101 -1.76 15.24 -9.25
CA LEU A 101 -2.20 13.88 -8.91
C LEU A 101 -2.78 13.17 -10.14
N VAL A 102 -3.60 13.86 -10.92
CA VAL A 102 -4.17 13.35 -12.17
C VAL A 102 -3.06 12.99 -13.16
N GLU A 103 -2.04 13.85 -13.34
CA GLU A 103 -0.87 13.55 -14.20
C GLU A 103 -0.18 12.23 -13.79
N VAL A 104 0.01 11.99 -12.47
CA VAL A 104 0.59 10.75 -11.98
C VAL A 104 -0.32 9.56 -12.27
N LEU A 105 -1.63 9.70 -12.04
CA LEU A 105 -2.60 8.64 -12.28
C LEU A 105 -2.68 8.25 -13.75
N ASP A 106 -2.66 9.22 -14.66
CA ASP A 106 -2.59 8.99 -16.11
C ASP A 106 -1.31 8.23 -16.48
N ALA A 107 -0.15 8.70 -16.01
CA ALA A 107 1.13 8.06 -16.30
C ALA A 107 1.18 6.61 -15.79
N VAL A 108 0.61 6.32 -14.61
CA VAL A 108 0.52 4.95 -14.09
C VAL A 108 -0.47 4.12 -14.90
N ARG A 109 -1.62 4.66 -15.29
CA ARG A 109 -2.61 3.98 -16.13
C ARG A 109 -1.98 3.50 -17.45
N ASP A 110 -1.18 4.34 -18.07
CA ASP A 110 -0.47 4.01 -19.32
C ASP A 110 0.64 2.97 -19.10
N CYS A 111 1.40 3.10 -18.02
CA CYS A 111 2.57 2.28 -17.74
C CYS A 111 2.25 0.86 -17.25
N ARG A 112 1.19 0.67 -16.47
CA ARG A 112 0.87 -0.61 -15.82
C ARG A 112 0.61 -1.76 -16.80
N SER A 113 0.20 -1.46 -18.03
CA SER A 113 -0.01 -2.48 -19.06
C SER A 113 1.28 -3.13 -19.55
N SER A 114 2.42 -2.46 -19.32
CA SER A 114 3.76 -2.91 -19.73
C SER A 114 4.67 -3.31 -18.55
N ASN A 115 4.18 -3.20 -17.31
CA ASN A 115 4.93 -3.55 -16.11
C ASN A 115 4.01 -4.18 -15.05
N ASP A 116 3.99 -5.50 -15.01
CA ASP A 116 3.14 -6.30 -14.11
C ASP A 116 3.45 -6.09 -12.61
N ALA A 117 4.61 -5.50 -12.27
CA ALA A 117 4.94 -5.16 -10.89
C ALA A 117 4.09 -3.99 -10.36
N ILE A 118 3.51 -3.16 -11.24
CA ILE A 118 2.66 -2.03 -10.85
C ILE A 118 1.23 -2.52 -10.65
N ALA A 119 0.84 -2.79 -9.41
CA ALA A 119 -0.52 -3.19 -9.08
C ALA A 119 -1.53 -2.02 -9.17
N GLY A 120 -1.04 -0.79 -9.05
CA GLY A 120 -1.82 0.45 -9.10
C GLY A 120 -1.21 1.56 -8.27
N VAL A 121 -2.05 2.47 -7.82
CA VAL A 121 -1.65 3.65 -7.05
C VAL A 121 -2.24 3.60 -5.63
N HIS A 122 -1.42 4.01 -4.68
CA HIS A 122 -1.85 4.43 -3.35
C HIS A 122 -1.85 5.97 -3.32
N VAL A 123 -3.00 6.59 -3.22
CA VAL A 123 -3.13 8.05 -3.09
C VAL A 123 -2.97 8.41 -1.62
N GLU A 124 -1.83 9.02 -1.25
CA GLU A 124 -1.58 9.52 0.09
C GLU A 124 -1.76 11.04 0.15
N GLY A 125 -2.85 11.45 0.75
CA GLY A 125 -3.34 12.82 0.61
C GLY A 125 -4.06 13.06 -0.75
N PRO A 126 -4.63 14.24 -0.97
CA PRO A 126 -4.56 15.45 -0.16
C PRO A 126 -5.54 15.51 1.03
N PHE A 127 -6.37 14.50 1.23
CA PHE A 127 -7.43 14.47 2.24
C PHE A 127 -6.90 14.07 3.63
N ILE A 128 -5.91 14.82 4.13
CA ILE A 128 -5.19 14.56 5.37
C ILE A 128 -5.25 15.77 6.32
N SER A 129 -4.98 15.56 7.60
CA SER A 129 -5.00 16.63 8.60
C SER A 129 -3.76 17.51 8.53
N LYS A 130 -3.94 18.82 8.49
CA LYS A 130 -2.83 19.79 8.60
C LYS A 130 -2.05 19.63 9.91
N ALA A 131 -2.72 19.24 11.00
CA ALA A 131 -2.08 18.99 12.28
C ALA A 131 -1.13 17.78 12.29
N LYS A 132 -1.28 16.89 11.32
CA LYS A 132 -0.51 15.65 11.16
C LYS A 132 0.12 15.53 9.76
N CYS A 133 0.38 16.65 9.10
CA CYS A 133 0.92 16.66 7.75
C CYS A 133 2.28 15.96 7.61
N GLY A 134 3.11 15.95 8.66
CA GLY A 134 4.45 15.33 8.58
C GLY A 134 5.28 15.93 7.45
N ALA A 135 5.78 15.11 6.54
CA ALA A 135 6.55 15.52 5.36
C ALA A 135 5.68 15.98 4.18
N GLN A 136 4.35 15.85 4.27
CA GLN A 136 3.43 16.26 3.22
C GLN A 136 3.37 17.79 3.09
N ARG A 137 3.12 18.29 1.89
CA ARG A 137 3.07 19.73 1.61
C ARG A 137 1.74 20.32 2.08
N ALA A 138 1.80 21.03 3.22
CA ALA A 138 0.62 21.54 3.92
C ALA A 138 -0.24 22.52 3.09
N GLU A 139 0.36 23.22 2.12
CA GLU A 139 -0.33 24.15 1.21
C GLU A 139 -1.30 23.46 0.23
N PHE A 140 -1.12 22.15 -0.02
CA PHE A 140 -1.97 21.38 -0.93
C PHE A 140 -2.95 20.44 -0.21
N ILE A 141 -2.93 20.44 1.13
CA ILE A 141 -3.93 19.71 1.92
C ILE A 141 -5.29 20.35 1.72
N GLN A 142 -6.28 19.53 1.43
CA GLN A 142 -7.66 19.95 1.23
C GLN A 142 -8.65 18.97 1.85
N GLU A 143 -9.85 19.45 2.09
CA GLU A 143 -10.97 18.60 2.50
C GLU A 143 -11.50 17.79 1.29
N PRO A 144 -12.03 16.58 1.52
CA PRO A 144 -12.59 15.75 0.46
C PRO A 144 -13.95 16.31 -0.01
N SER A 145 -13.92 17.32 -0.86
CA SER A 145 -15.13 17.83 -1.51
C SER A 145 -15.67 16.78 -2.50
N PRO A 146 -17.00 16.74 -2.77
CA PRO A 146 -17.58 15.82 -3.75
C PRO A 146 -16.91 15.89 -5.13
N MET A 147 -16.53 17.08 -5.57
CA MET A 147 -15.83 17.27 -6.84
C MET A 147 -14.42 16.65 -6.81
N ALA A 148 -13.64 16.86 -5.74
CA ALA A 148 -12.30 16.30 -5.62
C ALA A 148 -12.34 14.77 -5.46
N VAL A 149 -13.33 14.23 -4.76
CA VAL A 149 -13.55 12.78 -4.64
C VAL A 149 -13.90 12.20 -6.00
N GLN A 150 -14.82 12.83 -6.76
CA GLN A 150 -15.19 12.36 -8.10
C GLN A 150 -14.00 12.35 -9.06
N GLN A 151 -13.13 13.37 -9.03
CA GLN A 151 -11.91 13.39 -9.85
C GLN A 151 -10.99 12.19 -9.57
N LEU A 152 -10.89 11.74 -8.32
CA LEU A 152 -10.12 10.52 -8.01
C LEU A 152 -10.89 9.25 -8.40
N LEU A 153 -12.21 9.22 -8.25
CA LEU A 153 -13.03 8.06 -8.64
C LEU A 153 -13.03 7.81 -10.15
N ASP A 154 -12.79 8.82 -10.98
CA ASP A 154 -12.58 8.66 -12.43
C ASP A 154 -11.33 7.80 -12.75
N TYR A 155 -10.49 7.55 -11.72
CA TYR A 155 -9.31 6.69 -11.74
C TYR A 155 -9.45 5.43 -10.87
N ALA A 156 -10.66 4.99 -10.54
CA ALA A 156 -10.89 3.81 -9.70
C ALA A 156 -10.29 2.51 -10.26
N ASP A 157 -10.07 2.44 -11.57
CA ASP A 157 -9.36 1.33 -12.21
C ASP A 157 -7.87 1.27 -11.81
N VAL A 158 -7.24 2.42 -11.55
CA VAL A 158 -5.82 2.57 -11.22
C VAL A 158 -5.60 2.68 -9.71
N ILE A 159 -6.44 3.46 -9.01
CA ILE A 159 -6.34 3.66 -7.56
C ILE A 159 -6.76 2.37 -6.85
N LYS A 160 -5.87 1.86 -5.99
CA LYS A 160 -6.13 0.66 -5.18
C LYS A 160 -6.23 0.97 -3.70
N ARG A 161 -5.69 2.11 -3.29
CA ARG A 161 -5.67 2.54 -1.89
C ARG A 161 -5.72 4.06 -1.78
N VAL A 162 -6.43 4.56 -0.77
CA VAL A 162 -6.44 5.99 -0.40
C VAL A 162 -6.14 6.11 1.09
N THR A 163 -5.21 6.99 1.44
CA THR A 163 -5.01 7.46 2.82
C THR A 163 -5.85 8.71 3.05
N ILE A 164 -6.67 8.66 4.10
CA ILE A 164 -7.59 9.74 4.46
C ILE A 164 -7.64 9.93 5.98
N ALA A 165 -7.79 11.19 6.42
CA ALA A 165 -8.03 11.56 7.79
C ALA A 165 -9.55 11.57 8.07
N PRO A 166 -10.08 10.64 8.88
CA PRO A 166 -11.52 10.44 9.02
C PRO A 166 -12.25 11.58 9.75
N GLU A 167 -11.53 12.44 10.46
CA GLU A 167 -12.05 13.61 11.17
C GLU A 167 -12.33 14.82 10.29
N LEU A 168 -11.89 14.80 9.03
CA LEU A 168 -12.10 15.94 8.13
C LEU A 168 -13.58 16.06 7.73
N PRO A 169 -14.07 17.30 7.54
CA PRO A 169 -15.40 17.51 6.95
C PRO A 169 -15.53 16.81 5.60
N GLY A 170 -16.59 16.02 5.41
CA GLY A 170 -16.82 15.23 4.19
C GLY A 170 -16.02 13.93 4.08
N ALA A 171 -15.16 13.62 5.07
CA ALA A 171 -14.32 12.41 5.00
C ALA A 171 -15.12 11.12 5.12
N LEU A 172 -16.17 11.10 5.92
CA LEU A 172 -16.98 9.89 6.10
C LEU A 172 -17.74 9.52 4.83
N GLU A 173 -18.28 10.51 4.12
CA GLU A 173 -18.92 10.34 2.82
C GLU A 173 -17.89 9.87 1.77
N ALA A 174 -16.73 10.51 1.71
CA ALA A 174 -15.66 10.12 0.80
C ALA A 174 -15.16 8.68 1.07
N ILE A 175 -15.05 8.25 2.35
CA ILE A 175 -14.70 6.88 2.71
C ILE A 175 -15.72 5.89 2.15
N GLU A 176 -17.01 6.20 2.25
CA GLU A 176 -18.10 5.37 1.74
C GLU A 176 -18.05 5.28 0.21
N ASP A 177 -17.92 6.42 -0.48
CA ASP A 177 -17.81 6.48 -1.94
C ASP A 177 -16.62 5.65 -2.47
N PHE A 178 -15.43 5.84 -1.91
CA PHE A 178 -14.26 5.04 -2.30
C PHE A 178 -14.45 3.55 -1.98
N HIS A 179 -15.06 3.21 -0.85
CA HIS A 179 -15.33 1.83 -0.46
C HIS A 179 -16.27 1.13 -1.45
N GLU A 180 -17.34 1.79 -1.88
CA GLU A 180 -18.29 1.29 -2.89
C GLU A 180 -17.59 1.00 -4.23
N HIS A 181 -16.58 1.81 -4.58
CA HIS A 181 -15.73 1.60 -5.75
C HIS A 181 -14.60 0.58 -5.53
N LYS A 182 -14.62 -0.17 -4.41
CA LYS A 182 -13.65 -1.22 -4.06
C LYS A 182 -12.20 -0.71 -3.90
N ILE A 183 -12.05 0.55 -3.56
CA ILE A 183 -10.79 1.15 -3.20
C ILE A 183 -10.55 0.91 -1.70
N SER A 184 -9.37 0.43 -1.34
CA SER A 184 -9.00 0.18 0.06
C SER A 184 -8.75 1.49 0.81
N LEU A 185 -9.40 1.67 1.96
CA LEU A 185 -9.25 2.88 2.79
C LEU A 185 -8.28 2.65 3.95
N SER A 186 -7.41 3.64 4.15
CA SER A 186 -6.39 3.64 5.18
C SER A 186 -6.43 4.95 5.98
N GLY A 187 -6.63 4.88 7.28
CA GLY A 187 -6.50 6.04 8.15
C GLY A 187 -5.04 6.44 8.30
N GLY A 188 -4.73 7.70 8.09
CA GLY A 188 -3.36 8.21 8.26
C GLY A 188 -3.27 9.71 8.15
N HIS A 189 -2.15 10.28 8.58
CA HIS A 189 -1.99 11.72 8.68
C HIS A 189 -3.20 12.39 9.34
N SER A 190 -3.63 11.83 10.47
CA SER A 190 -4.92 12.11 11.09
C SER A 190 -4.75 12.51 12.55
N ASP A 191 -5.47 13.54 12.94
CA ASP A 191 -5.59 13.99 14.34
C ASP A 191 -6.91 13.53 14.98
N ALA A 192 -7.56 12.51 14.41
CA ALA A 192 -8.84 11.97 14.87
C ALA A 192 -8.81 11.54 16.34
N TRP A 193 -9.91 11.72 17.03
CA TRP A 193 -10.22 11.02 18.27
C TRP A 193 -10.65 9.57 17.97
N ASP A 194 -10.69 8.71 19.00
CA ASP A 194 -11.12 7.31 18.88
C ASP A 194 -12.49 7.17 18.22
N GLU A 195 -13.45 8.02 18.60
CA GLU A 195 -14.81 7.99 18.02
C GLU A 195 -14.83 8.37 16.53
N GLU A 196 -13.98 9.30 16.08
CA GLU A 196 -13.87 9.70 14.68
C GLU A 196 -13.19 8.59 13.86
N ALA A 197 -12.15 7.97 14.41
CA ALA A 197 -11.50 6.80 13.82
C ALA A 197 -12.50 5.63 13.67
N ARG A 198 -13.31 5.38 14.70
CA ARG A 198 -14.38 4.37 14.68
C ARG A 198 -15.46 4.69 13.65
N ALA A 199 -15.83 5.97 13.48
CA ALA A 199 -16.77 6.38 12.45
C ALA A 199 -16.24 6.05 11.04
N GLY A 200 -14.96 6.36 10.76
CA GLY A 200 -14.31 5.99 9.49
C GLY A 200 -14.26 4.46 9.27
N PHE A 201 -13.98 3.69 10.33
CA PHE A 201 -14.02 2.23 10.27
C PHE A 201 -15.41 1.70 9.92
N ASN A 202 -16.45 2.23 10.52
CA ASN A 202 -17.83 1.83 10.25
C ASN A 202 -18.26 2.11 8.79
N ARG A 203 -17.61 3.08 8.12
CA ARG A 203 -17.85 3.45 6.71
C ARG A 203 -16.95 2.71 5.71
N GLY A 204 -15.97 1.91 6.14
CA GLY A 204 -15.18 1.07 5.21
C GLY A 204 -13.67 1.16 5.36
N MET A 205 -13.14 2.02 6.22
CA MET A 205 -11.72 2.04 6.54
C MET A 205 -11.29 0.72 7.20
N ARG A 206 -10.25 0.05 6.69
CA ARG A 206 -9.82 -1.27 7.16
C ARG A 206 -8.34 -1.35 7.48
N SER A 207 -7.62 -0.26 7.33
CA SER A 207 -6.18 -0.21 7.60
C SER A 207 -5.76 1.16 8.08
N VAL A 208 -4.55 1.24 8.61
CA VAL A 208 -3.88 2.52 8.92
C VAL A 208 -2.54 2.58 8.22
N THR A 209 -2.16 3.77 7.78
CA THR A 209 -0.93 4.07 7.04
C THR A 209 0.19 4.33 8.03
N HIS A 210 1.38 3.74 7.79
CA HIS A 210 2.63 3.91 8.57
C HIS A 210 2.38 4.14 10.07
N THR A 211 1.76 3.13 10.70
CA THR A 211 1.40 3.11 12.12
C THR A 211 2.48 3.72 13.01
N PHE A 212 2.08 4.54 13.96
CA PHE A 212 2.85 5.43 14.84
C PHE A 212 3.30 6.76 14.22
N ASN A 213 3.38 6.89 12.90
CA ASN A 213 3.79 8.15 12.27
C ASN A 213 2.57 8.99 11.88
N CYS A 214 2.64 10.30 12.15
CA CYS A 214 1.61 11.27 11.76
C CYS A 214 0.19 10.84 12.16
N MET A 215 0.05 10.25 13.35
CA MET A 215 -1.20 9.81 13.95
C MET A 215 -1.47 10.52 15.27
N SER A 216 -2.73 10.73 15.59
CA SER A 216 -3.15 11.09 16.94
C SER A 216 -2.92 9.92 17.89
N SER A 217 -2.59 10.24 19.12
CA SER A 217 -2.46 9.30 20.24
C SER A 217 -3.22 9.82 21.46
N ALA A 218 -3.34 9.00 22.48
CA ALA A 218 -4.09 9.29 23.69
C ALA A 218 -3.69 10.66 24.29
N ARG A 219 -4.65 11.57 24.37
CA ARG A 219 -4.48 12.92 24.87
C ARG A 219 -5.63 13.35 25.78
N ARG A 220 -5.45 14.46 26.49
CA ARG A 220 -6.50 14.97 27.36
C ARG A 220 -7.61 15.67 26.56
N ARG A 221 -8.87 15.32 26.91
CA ARG A 221 -10.08 16.07 26.55
C ARG A 221 -10.84 16.37 27.85
N GLY A 222 -10.69 17.58 28.33
CA GLY A 222 -11.16 17.95 29.68
C GLY A 222 -10.37 17.18 30.76
N VAL A 223 -11.06 16.50 31.64
CA VAL A 223 -10.48 15.69 32.73
C VAL A 223 -10.13 14.26 32.33
N TYR A 224 -10.57 13.80 31.18
CA TYR A 224 -10.39 12.43 30.71
C TYR A 224 -9.20 12.29 29.77
N ARG A 225 -8.59 11.11 29.74
CA ARG A 225 -7.73 10.67 28.64
C ARG A 225 -8.60 9.95 27.60
N VAL A 226 -8.49 10.38 26.35
CA VAL A 226 -9.23 9.80 25.22
C VAL A 226 -8.22 9.33 24.19
N GLY A 227 -8.42 8.16 23.61
CA GLY A 227 -7.60 7.62 22.54
C GLY A 227 -7.69 8.43 21.26
N GLY A 228 -6.72 8.24 20.40
CA GLY A 228 -6.71 8.75 19.04
C GLY A 228 -6.78 7.62 18.02
N LEU A 229 -6.44 7.92 16.77
CA LEU A 229 -6.39 6.93 15.70
C LEU A 229 -5.45 5.75 16.05
N LEU A 230 -4.34 6.02 16.74
CA LEU A 230 -3.36 4.98 17.09
C LEU A 230 -3.96 3.94 18.04
N GLU A 231 -4.54 4.38 19.17
CA GLU A 231 -5.13 3.46 20.15
C GLU A 231 -6.32 2.71 19.55
N PHE A 232 -7.14 3.38 18.73
CA PHE A 232 -8.21 2.72 18.00
C PHE A 232 -7.65 1.60 17.12
N ALA A 233 -6.65 1.90 16.28
CA ALA A 233 -6.08 0.93 15.36
C ALA A 233 -5.45 -0.28 16.07
N LEU A 234 -4.77 -0.06 17.20
CA LEU A 234 -4.14 -1.13 17.97
C LEU A 234 -5.16 -1.98 18.77
N SER A 235 -6.34 -1.45 19.05
CA SER A 235 -7.40 -2.15 19.79
C SER A 235 -8.45 -2.82 18.90
N GLU A 236 -8.54 -2.46 17.62
CA GLU A 236 -9.54 -3.02 16.69
C GLU A 236 -8.93 -4.18 15.88
N PRO A 237 -9.30 -5.45 16.17
CA PRO A 237 -8.66 -6.63 15.55
C PRO A 237 -8.90 -6.76 14.04
N LYS A 238 -9.85 -6.00 13.48
CA LYS A 238 -10.17 -6.01 12.05
C LYS A 238 -9.44 -4.90 11.28
N ILE A 239 -8.58 -4.13 11.93
CA ILE A 239 -7.73 -3.12 11.29
C ILE A 239 -6.36 -3.72 10.99
N SER A 240 -5.91 -3.54 9.74
CA SER A 240 -4.53 -3.86 9.36
C SER A 240 -3.61 -2.68 9.65
N CYS A 241 -2.59 -2.91 10.47
CA CYS A 241 -1.58 -1.92 10.81
C CYS A 241 -0.35 -2.11 9.91
N ALA A 242 -0.07 -1.15 9.03
CA ALA A 242 1.17 -1.10 8.28
C ALA A 242 2.20 -0.28 9.05
N ALA A 243 3.23 -0.91 9.61
CA ALA A 243 4.30 -0.21 10.29
C ALA A 243 5.47 0.04 9.34
N VAL A 244 5.95 1.27 9.28
CA VAL A 244 7.20 1.61 8.60
C VAL A 244 8.32 1.48 9.62
N ARG A 245 9.43 0.84 9.23
CA ARG A 245 10.61 0.77 10.09
C ARG A 245 11.07 2.20 10.41
N PRO A 246 11.15 2.62 11.69
CA PRO A 246 11.66 3.93 12.03
C PRO A 246 13.07 4.09 11.47
N PHE A 247 13.35 5.22 10.83
CA PHE A 247 14.72 5.59 10.47
C PHE A 247 15.50 5.84 11.76
N TRP A 248 16.20 4.82 12.24
CA TRP A 248 17.10 4.96 13.38
C TRP A 248 18.46 5.37 12.83
N PRO A 249 18.94 6.59 13.08
CA PRO A 249 20.28 6.96 12.67
C PRO A 249 21.25 5.95 13.30
N LYS A 250 22.13 5.35 12.50
CA LYS A 250 23.20 4.53 13.04
C LYS A 250 23.92 5.35 14.10
N ARG A 251 23.92 4.90 15.35
CA ARG A 251 24.81 5.47 16.35
C ARG A 251 26.22 5.39 15.75
N ARG A 252 26.83 6.54 15.51
CA ARG A 252 28.25 6.58 15.20
C ARG A 252 28.96 6.00 16.43
N GLY A 253 29.52 4.81 16.31
CA GLY A 253 30.43 4.24 17.29
C GLY A 253 31.76 4.98 17.27
#